data_d3242f6278c4fb7e35b70dc432a5c3d3
#
_entry.id   d3242f6278c4fb7e35b70dc432a5c3d3
#
_cell.length_a   1.000
_cell.length_b   1.000
_cell.length_c   1.000
_cell.angle_alpha   90.00
_cell.angle_beta   90.00
_cell.angle_gamma   90.00
#
_symmetry.space_group_name_H-M   'P 1'
#
loop_
_entity.id
_entity.type
_entity.pdbx_description
1 polymer ?
#
loop_
_entity_poly.entity_id
_entity_poly.type
_entity_poly.pdbx_seq_one_letter_code
_entity_poly.pdbx_strand_id
1 'polypeptide(L)'
;RAVSDETYDLGKLAEHMSKHNSPYSGGVIKGVLTDMVECIKELLLDGKCVKIDDLAIFGVGIRSKAAETLEEFSLEKNIIGMRLKARATGNLSTTNLKLDSQLRQQTEYQRPTTSGGNNSGSDSGNTPDPNPDGGGETPDPDPAA
;
A
#
# COMPACT_ATOMS: atom_id res chain seq x y z
N ARG A 1 -7.50 1.27 -10.96
CA ARG A 1 -6.66 2.22 -10.23
C ARG A 1 -7.55 3.22 -9.51
N ALA A 2 -7.31 3.49 -8.23
CA ALA A 2 -8.01 4.55 -7.52
C ALA A 2 -7.65 5.92 -8.14
N VAL A 3 -8.65 6.76 -8.29
CA VAL A 3 -8.50 8.16 -8.74
C VAL A 3 -8.66 9.04 -7.52
N SER A 4 -7.73 9.96 -7.33
CA SER A 4 -7.79 10.97 -6.27
C SER A 4 -8.23 12.29 -6.87
N ASP A 5 -9.19 12.95 -6.25
CA ASP A 5 -9.69 14.24 -6.73
C ASP A 5 -8.70 15.36 -6.46
N GLU A 6 -8.06 15.34 -5.28
CA GLU A 6 -7.13 16.39 -4.86
C GLU A 6 -6.04 15.81 -3.93
N THR A 7 -4.87 16.47 -3.93
CA THR A 7 -3.79 16.19 -2.97
C THR A 7 -3.73 17.30 -1.94
N TYR A 8 -3.81 16.92 -0.67
CA TYR A 8 -3.66 17.82 0.46
C TYR A 8 -2.20 17.88 0.89
N ASP A 9 -1.62 19.06 0.86
CA ASP A 9 -0.33 19.35 1.48
C ASP A 9 -0.48 19.62 3.00
N LEU A 10 0.64 19.83 3.70
CA LEU A 10 0.60 20.11 5.15
C LEU A 10 -0.18 21.39 5.48
N GLY A 11 -0.19 22.38 4.58
CA GLY A 11 -0.94 23.62 4.78
C GLY A 11 -2.44 23.39 4.75
N LYS A 12 -2.94 22.73 3.70
CA LYS A 12 -4.35 22.37 3.56
C LYS A 12 -4.81 21.40 4.65
N LEU A 13 -3.93 20.47 5.04
CA LEU A 13 -4.22 19.57 6.15
C LEU A 13 -4.36 20.34 7.46
N ALA A 14 -3.47 21.27 7.76
CA ALA A 14 -3.52 22.07 8.97
C ALA A 14 -4.77 22.98 9.01
N GLU A 15 -5.15 23.55 7.88
CA GLU A 15 -6.40 24.32 7.76
C GLU A 15 -7.63 23.43 7.99
N HIS A 16 -7.64 22.22 7.41
CA HIS A 16 -8.70 21.26 7.63
C HIS A 16 -8.82 20.89 9.12
N MET A 17 -7.70 20.57 9.76
CA MET A 17 -7.67 20.24 11.19
C MET A 17 -8.16 21.38 12.07
N SER A 18 -7.83 22.63 11.73
CA SER A 18 -8.28 23.81 12.50
C SER A 18 -9.81 24.00 12.48
N LYS A 19 -10.48 23.50 11.44
CA LYS A 19 -11.95 23.56 11.30
C LYS A 19 -12.68 22.51 12.13
N HIS A 20 -11.99 21.49 12.65
CA HIS A 20 -12.55 20.42 13.50
C HIS A 20 -12.63 20.81 14.99
N ASN A 21 -12.98 22.05 15.29
CA ASN A 21 -13.09 22.55 16.66
C ASN A 21 -11.77 22.47 17.46
N SER A 22 -10.64 22.62 16.77
CA SER A 22 -9.32 22.64 17.39
C SER A 22 -9.10 23.97 18.14
N PRO A 23 -8.50 23.96 19.33
CA PRO A 23 -8.10 25.19 20.04
C PRO A 23 -6.90 25.87 19.41
N TYR A 24 -6.26 25.23 18.40
CA TYR A 24 -5.05 25.73 17.75
C TYR A 24 -5.36 26.33 16.41
N SER A 25 -4.65 27.43 16.07
CA SER A 25 -4.72 28.02 14.73
C SER A 25 -4.05 27.10 13.69
N GLY A 26 -4.49 27.18 12.43
CA GLY A 26 -3.88 26.41 11.33
C GLY A 26 -2.36 26.63 11.22
N GLY A 27 -1.86 27.83 11.55
CA GLY A 27 -0.41 28.12 11.57
C GLY A 27 0.35 27.34 12.62
N VAL A 28 -0.21 27.22 13.83
CA VAL A 28 0.38 26.44 14.92
C VAL A 28 0.37 24.95 14.56
N ILE A 29 -0.75 24.44 14.06
CA ILE A 29 -0.86 23.05 13.61
C ILE A 29 0.16 22.74 12.52
N LYS A 30 0.30 23.62 11.51
CA LYS A 30 1.28 23.45 10.44
C LYS A 30 2.71 23.38 10.99
N GLY A 31 3.07 24.26 11.95
CA GLY A 31 4.38 24.26 12.61
C GLY A 31 4.66 22.88 13.26
N VAL A 32 3.75 22.40 14.10
CA VAL A 32 3.88 21.11 14.79
C VAL A 32 4.00 19.95 13.79
N LEU A 33 3.22 19.95 12.71
CA LEU A 33 3.32 18.90 11.68
C LEU A 33 4.65 18.96 10.94
N THR A 34 5.20 20.15 10.70
CA THR A 34 6.52 20.33 10.07
C THR A 34 7.62 19.77 10.97
N ASP A 35 7.62 20.14 12.24
CA ASP A 35 8.58 19.62 13.23
C ASP A 35 8.48 18.10 13.38
N MET A 36 7.26 17.57 13.38
CA MET A 36 7.04 16.10 13.39
C MET A 36 7.72 15.42 12.20
N VAL A 37 7.58 15.95 10.99
CA VAL A 37 8.20 15.36 9.79
C VAL A 37 9.73 15.41 9.88
N GLU A 38 10.30 16.50 10.38
CA GLU A 38 11.75 16.64 10.56
C GLU A 38 12.28 15.66 11.61
N CYS A 39 11.60 15.53 12.74
CA CYS A 39 11.97 14.56 13.78
C CYS A 39 11.86 13.10 13.29
N ILE A 40 10.84 12.78 12.51
CA ILE A 40 10.72 11.45 11.91
C ILE A 40 11.92 11.17 11.00
N LYS A 41 12.30 12.13 10.15
CA LYS A 41 13.46 12.01 9.25
C LYS A 41 14.75 11.76 10.04
N GLU A 42 14.98 12.52 11.10
CA GLU A 42 16.16 12.36 11.97
C GLU A 42 16.23 10.95 12.57
N LEU A 43 15.13 10.49 13.18
CA LEU A 43 15.07 9.17 13.79
C LEU A 43 15.27 8.03 12.79
N LEU A 44 14.74 8.20 11.57
CA LEU A 44 14.93 7.23 10.49
C LEU A 44 16.38 7.15 10.03
N LEU A 45 17.07 8.28 9.95
CA LEU A 45 18.50 8.34 9.61
C LEU A 45 19.37 7.71 10.70
N ASP A 46 18.96 7.79 11.96
CA ASP A 46 19.55 7.06 13.10
C ASP A 46 19.26 5.56 13.10
N GLY A 47 18.59 5.04 12.07
CA GLY A 47 18.24 3.62 11.95
C GLY A 47 17.07 3.17 12.82
N LYS A 48 16.30 4.11 13.38
CA LYS A 48 15.12 3.81 14.19
C LYS A 48 13.87 3.70 13.32
N CYS A 49 12.86 2.97 13.79
CA CYS A 49 11.53 2.99 13.20
C CYS A 49 10.63 3.90 14.04
N VAL A 50 9.79 4.68 13.37
CA VAL A 50 8.82 5.55 14.04
C VAL A 50 7.41 5.03 13.79
N LYS A 51 6.69 4.72 14.87
CA LYS A 51 5.29 4.33 14.80
C LYS A 51 4.43 5.53 15.21
N ILE A 52 3.51 5.91 14.35
CA ILE A 52 2.40 6.79 14.68
C ILE A 52 1.17 5.90 14.76
N ASP A 53 0.57 5.84 15.97
CA ASP A 53 -0.60 5.00 16.20
C ASP A 53 -1.74 5.41 15.29
N ASP A 54 -2.48 4.42 14.80
CA ASP A 54 -3.60 4.56 13.86
C ASP A 54 -3.24 5.21 12.50
N LEU A 55 -1.97 5.44 12.23
CA LEU A 55 -1.49 5.97 10.95
C LEU A 55 -0.56 4.97 10.26
N ALA A 56 0.70 4.93 10.65
CA ALA A 56 1.67 4.07 10.01
C ALA A 56 2.94 3.85 10.85
N ILE A 57 3.67 2.79 10.51
CA ILE A 57 5.06 2.59 10.92
C ILE A 57 5.94 3.00 9.76
N PHE A 58 6.85 3.94 10.02
CA PHE A 58 7.86 4.42 9.11
C PHE A 58 9.19 3.74 9.39
N GLY A 59 9.92 3.38 8.35
CA GLY A 59 11.25 2.76 8.45
C GLY A 59 12.03 2.96 7.16
N VAL A 60 13.32 2.70 7.19
CA VAL A 60 14.19 2.78 6.02
C VAL A 60 14.42 1.39 5.45
N GLY A 61 14.33 1.27 4.14
CA GLY A 61 14.68 0.07 3.39
C GLY A 61 15.88 0.33 2.50
N ILE A 62 16.82 -0.58 2.49
CA ILE A 62 18.00 -0.55 1.63
C ILE A 62 17.64 -1.17 0.27
N ARG A 63 18.11 -0.54 -0.80
CA ARG A 63 18.11 -1.11 -2.14
C ARG A 63 19.51 -1.59 -2.46
N SER A 64 19.66 -2.88 -2.73
CA SER A 64 20.95 -3.49 -3.05
C SER A 64 20.89 -4.28 -4.35
N LYS A 65 22.04 -4.45 -4.98
CA LYS A 65 22.29 -5.45 -6.03
C LYS A 65 22.89 -6.69 -5.37
N ALA A 66 22.61 -7.84 -5.92
CA ALA A 66 23.28 -9.07 -5.53
C ALA A 66 24.78 -9.01 -5.91
N ALA A 67 25.62 -9.60 -5.08
CA ALA A 67 27.00 -9.95 -5.40
C ALA A 67 27.08 -11.47 -5.62
N GLU A 68 27.95 -11.93 -6.48
CA GLU A 68 28.11 -13.37 -6.74
C GLU A 68 28.82 -14.07 -5.57
N THR A 69 29.77 -13.38 -4.96
CA THR A 69 30.50 -13.87 -3.79
C THR A 69 30.51 -12.84 -2.66
N LEU A 70 30.76 -13.30 -1.44
CA LEU A 70 30.88 -12.42 -0.27
C LEU A 70 32.07 -11.44 -0.38
N GLU A 71 33.12 -11.87 -1.06
CA GLU A 71 34.35 -11.10 -1.25
C GLU A 71 34.14 -9.94 -2.24
N GLU A 72 33.24 -10.10 -3.19
CA GLU A 72 32.87 -9.06 -4.16
C GLU A 72 31.88 -8.04 -3.60
N PHE A 73 31.25 -8.35 -2.48
CA PHE A 73 30.31 -7.43 -1.86
C PHE A 73 31.04 -6.22 -1.29
N SER A 74 30.64 -5.04 -1.73
CA SER A 74 31.03 -3.78 -1.12
C SER A 74 29.83 -2.84 -1.00
N LEU A 75 29.81 -2.04 0.06
CA LEU A 75 28.72 -1.08 0.29
C LEU A 75 28.58 -0.10 -0.88
N GLU A 76 29.70 0.37 -1.43
CA GLU A 76 29.73 1.34 -2.53
C GLU A 76 29.20 0.77 -3.85
N LYS A 77 29.46 -0.50 -4.13
CA LYS A 77 29.05 -1.15 -5.38
C LYS A 77 27.65 -1.76 -5.30
N ASN A 78 27.32 -2.34 -4.16
CA ASN A 78 26.13 -3.15 -4.01
C ASN A 78 24.96 -2.42 -3.37
N ILE A 79 25.17 -1.34 -2.60
CA ILE A 79 24.09 -0.51 -2.08
C ILE A 79 23.76 0.59 -3.08
N ILE A 80 22.59 0.48 -3.71
CA ILE A 80 22.12 1.45 -4.72
C ILE A 80 21.54 2.70 -4.05
N GLY A 81 21.00 2.55 -2.85
CA GLY A 81 20.37 3.64 -2.11
C GLY A 81 19.40 3.17 -1.04
N MET A 82 18.77 4.13 -0.41
CA MET A 82 17.76 3.92 0.62
C MET A 82 16.40 4.40 0.13
N ARG A 83 15.34 3.83 0.70
CA ARG A 83 13.96 4.23 0.44
C ARG A 83 13.17 4.29 1.72
N LEU A 84 12.25 5.23 1.82
CA LEU A 84 11.25 5.25 2.87
C LEU A 84 10.28 4.07 2.68
N LYS A 85 10.02 3.35 3.76
CA LYS A 85 8.94 2.37 3.87
C LYS A 85 7.93 2.90 4.85
N ALA A 86 6.66 2.88 4.47
CA ALA A 86 5.56 3.18 5.36
C ALA A 86 4.56 2.02 5.30
N ARG A 87 4.14 1.52 6.45
CA ARG A 87 3.12 0.47 6.57
C ARG A 87 2.01 0.97 7.48
N ALA A 88 0.81 1.07 6.94
CA ALA A 88 -0.37 1.49 7.67
C ALA A 88 -0.66 0.60 8.88
N THR A 89 -1.14 1.20 9.96
CA THR A 89 -1.47 0.53 11.23
C THR A 89 -2.81 1.02 11.75
N GLY A 90 -3.38 0.28 12.70
CA GLY A 90 -4.63 0.65 13.36
C GLY A 90 -5.77 0.90 12.37
N ASN A 91 -6.42 2.04 12.51
CA ASN A 91 -7.59 2.41 11.70
C ASN A 91 -7.28 2.55 10.20
N LEU A 92 -6.04 2.86 9.83
CA LEU A 92 -5.61 2.93 8.43
C LEU A 92 -5.07 1.60 7.88
N SER A 93 -5.15 0.51 8.65
CA SER A 93 -4.81 -0.82 8.14
C SER A 93 -5.70 -1.21 6.96
N THR A 94 -5.18 -2.05 6.06
CA THR A 94 -5.89 -2.48 4.86
C THR A 94 -7.27 -3.07 5.17
N THR A 95 -7.40 -3.80 6.28
CA THR A 95 -8.66 -4.42 6.70
C THR A 95 -9.70 -3.36 7.08
N ASN A 96 -9.31 -2.41 7.94
CA ASN A 96 -10.22 -1.36 8.41
C ASN A 96 -10.61 -0.40 7.30
N LEU A 97 -9.66 0.04 6.46
CA LEU A 97 -9.95 0.87 5.29
C LEU A 97 -10.90 0.18 4.31
N LYS A 98 -10.82 -1.15 4.17
CA LYS A 98 -11.75 -1.90 3.31
C LYS A 98 -13.17 -1.91 3.88
N LEU A 99 -13.32 -1.97 5.19
CA LEU A 99 -14.64 -1.94 5.87
C LEU A 99 -15.28 -0.56 5.76
N ASP A 100 -14.50 0.51 5.89
CA ASP A 100 -14.99 1.89 5.93
C ASP A 100 -15.08 2.53 4.54
N SER A 101 -14.44 1.94 3.52
CA SER A 101 -14.39 2.53 2.19
C SER A 101 -15.70 2.37 1.42
N GLN A 102 -16.21 3.49 0.88
CA GLN A 102 -17.27 3.52 -0.10
C GLN A 102 -16.66 3.68 -1.49
N LEU A 103 -16.59 2.60 -2.25
CA LEU A 103 -16.07 2.64 -3.61
C LEU A 103 -17.18 3.07 -4.58
N ARG A 104 -16.93 4.10 -5.38
CA ARG A 104 -17.78 4.52 -6.50
C ARG A 104 -17.02 4.32 -7.79
N GLN A 105 -17.69 3.73 -8.76
CA GLN A 105 -17.17 3.67 -10.13
C GLN A 105 -17.37 5.05 -10.78
N GLN A 106 -16.27 5.68 -11.21
CA GLN A 106 -16.30 7.02 -11.77
C GLN A 106 -16.81 7.03 -13.23
N THR A 107 -16.46 6.00 -13.98
CA THR A 107 -16.90 5.79 -15.36
C THR A 107 -17.18 4.33 -15.60
N GLU A 108 -18.13 4.03 -16.48
CA GLU A 108 -18.40 2.67 -16.90
C GLU A 108 -17.16 2.09 -17.62
N TYR A 109 -16.75 0.88 -17.20
CA TYR A 109 -15.62 0.21 -17.83
C TYR A 109 -15.96 -0.19 -19.25
N GLN A 110 -15.37 0.49 -20.21
CA GLN A 110 -15.42 0.06 -21.61
C GLN A 110 -14.27 -0.93 -21.85
N ARG A 111 -14.64 -2.17 -22.11
CA ARG A 111 -13.65 -3.18 -22.49
C ARG A 111 -12.97 -2.73 -23.79
N PRO A 112 -11.62 -2.71 -23.87
CA PRO A 112 -10.94 -2.45 -25.12
C PRO A 112 -11.45 -3.46 -26.19
N THR A 113 -12.10 -2.98 -27.20
CA THR A 113 -12.44 -3.81 -28.37
C THR A 113 -11.15 -4.08 -29.10
N THR A 114 -10.67 -5.30 -29.04
CA THR A 114 -9.61 -5.79 -29.92
C THR A 114 -10.17 -5.81 -31.36
N SER A 115 -9.93 -4.73 -32.08
CA SER A 115 -10.17 -4.66 -33.49
C SER A 115 -9.09 -5.46 -34.22
N GLY A 116 -9.44 -6.59 -34.75
CA GLY A 116 -8.56 -7.33 -35.66
C GLY A 116 -8.82 -8.82 -35.67
N GLY A 117 -9.58 -9.28 -36.69
CA GLY A 117 -9.62 -10.70 -37.02
C GLY A 117 -10.99 -11.25 -37.37
N ASN A 118 -11.38 -10.99 -38.60
CA ASN A 118 -12.45 -11.70 -39.29
C ASN A 118 -12.26 -13.22 -39.22
N ASN A 119 -13.18 -13.97 -38.63
CA ASN A 119 -13.54 -15.27 -39.27
C ASN A 119 -14.94 -15.71 -38.86
N SER A 120 -15.72 -15.93 -39.88
CA SER A 120 -17.05 -16.52 -39.88
C SER A 120 -16.99 -17.98 -39.43
N GLY A 121 -17.91 -18.38 -38.56
CA GLY A 121 -18.09 -19.79 -38.21
C GLY A 121 -19.25 -19.94 -37.24
N SER A 122 -20.44 -20.08 -37.76
CA SER A 122 -21.62 -20.61 -37.10
C SER A 122 -21.33 -21.99 -36.51
N ASP A 123 -21.63 -22.22 -35.26
CA ASP A 123 -22.41 -23.43 -34.92
C ASP A 123 -23.00 -23.34 -33.48
N SER A 124 -24.22 -23.89 -33.42
CA SER A 124 -25.09 -24.06 -32.27
C SER A 124 -24.60 -25.16 -31.32
N GLY A 125 -24.91 -25.07 -30.04
CA GLY A 125 -24.95 -26.25 -29.21
C GLY A 125 -24.74 -26.02 -27.68
N ASN A 126 -25.81 -25.75 -27.02
CA ASN A 126 -26.35 -26.43 -25.84
C ASN A 126 -25.40 -26.88 -24.72
N THR A 127 -25.69 -26.40 -23.51
CA THR A 127 -25.42 -26.88 -22.14
C THR A 127 -25.29 -28.41 -21.95
N PRO A 128 -24.86 -28.95 -20.78
CA PRO A 128 -24.86 -28.41 -19.40
C PRO A 128 -23.60 -28.72 -18.55
N ASP A 129 -23.55 -28.05 -17.38
CA ASP A 129 -22.78 -28.38 -16.18
C ASP A 129 -22.91 -29.87 -15.75
N PRO A 130 -21.87 -30.50 -15.22
CA PRO A 130 -22.01 -31.02 -13.89
C PRO A 130 -20.75 -30.88 -13.00
N ASN A 131 -20.96 -30.34 -11.81
CA ASN A 131 -20.14 -30.62 -10.65
C ASN A 131 -20.13 -32.14 -10.34
N PRO A 132 -19.02 -32.75 -9.93
CA PRO A 132 -19.11 -33.55 -8.73
C PRO A 132 -17.96 -33.35 -7.75
N ASP A 133 -18.38 -33.28 -6.48
CA ASP A 133 -17.74 -33.73 -5.26
C ASP A 133 -16.53 -34.65 -5.40
N GLY A 134 -15.59 -34.46 -4.47
CA GLY A 134 -14.55 -35.47 -4.19
C GLY A 134 -13.55 -34.98 -3.15
N GLY A 135 -13.83 -35.29 -1.90
CA GLY A 135 -13.03 -35.10 -0.71
C GLY A 135 -11.62 -35.72 -0.78
N GLY A 136 -10.78 -35.21 0.06
CA GLY A 136 -9.43 -35.70 0.31
C GLY A 136 -8.82 -34.99 1.52
N GLU A 137 -9.16 -35.53 2.69
CA GLU A 137 -8.45 -35.27 3.95
C GLU A 137 -7.00 -35.75 3.82
N THR A 138 -6.05 -34.93 4.21
CA THR A 138 -4.73 -35.37 4.62
C THR A 138 -4.39 -34.82 5.99
N PRO A 139 -3.90 -35.66 6.91
CA PRO A 139 -3.74 -35.30 8.31
C PRO A 139 -2.45 -34.55 8.59
N ASP A 140 -2.58 -33.64 9.55
CA ASP A 140 -1.57 -32.84 10.22
C ASP A 140 -0.56 -33.73 10.98
N PRO A 141 0.74 -33.52 10.90
CA PRO A 141 1.68 -34.10 11.84
C PRO A 141 1.88 -33.21 13.06
N ASP A 142 1.56 -33.82 14.18
CA ASP A 142 1.76 -33.44 15.57
C ASP A 142 3.22 -33.03 15.87
N PRO A 143 3.49 -31.96 16.63
CA PRO A 143 4.82 -31.63 17.13
C PRO A 143 5.00 -32.10 18.58
N ALA A 144 5.73 -33.18 18.75
CA ALA A 144 6.27 -33.56 20.06
C ALA A 144 7.60 -34.31 19.92
N ALA A 145 8.72 -33.65 20.28
CA ALA A 145 9.84 -34.09 21.07
C ALA A 145 10.88 -32.98 21.19
#